data_f5dab719de16573ea74b8942ddb216e5
#
_entry.id   f5dab719de16573ea74b8942ddb216e5
#
_cell.length_a   1.000
_cell.length_b   1.000
_cell.length_c   1.000
_cell.angle_alpha   90.00
_cell.angle_beta   90.00
_cell.angle_gamma   90.00
#
_symmetry.space_group_name_H-M   'P 1'
#
loop_
_entity.id
_entity.type
_entity.pdbx_description
1 polymer ?
#
loop_
_entity_poly.entity_id
_entity_poly.type
_entity_poly.pdbx_seq_one_letter_code
_entity_poly.pdbx_strand_id
1 'polypeptide(L)'
;MNRDELKLITKICYLYYYEEEVQSKIAKRFNLTRQMVSRLIQKAKDEGILQIIIESPLTEVIELESALESKFGLKEAIVIQNDTLSDEELIKKLGKAAGEYLNKILMHKLKIGIGFGMSIESMAEYMYKQRAMPSFEDVTYVQLAGGMNSFNSYDNSQFIMNLLAKNSKSHVACMNVPSIIDEEDVRKSFLQSKHYKYFLDAFNDLDYAFVQINGANRVYSSAEMELNASGRSYLKMLGINYLNSLDAIGEVCFSYFNDRGHFIESPIDESVIAISSKKIKAVKNLVGIVGGEEYHRAALGAVRTKAFDVIITDEDTARFMLEQS
;
A
#
# COMPACT_ATOMS: atom_id res chain seq x y z
N MET A 1 -41.73 -19.68 6.01
CA MET A 1 -41.27 -20.64 7.06
C MET A 1 -42.44 -20.99 7.99
N ASN A 2 -42.62 -22.26 8.35
CA ASN A 2 -43.64 -22.64 9.32
C ASN A 2 -43.11 -22.49 10.77
N ARG A 3 -44.02 -22.57 11.76
CA ARG A 3 -43.68 -22.33 13.17
C ARG A 3 -42.67 -23.35 13.74
N ASP A 4 -42.73 -24.59 13.29
CA ASP A 4 -41.86 -25.67 13.80
C ASP A 4 -40.44 -25.51 13.23
N GLU A 5 -40.32 -25.13 11.96
CA GLU A 5 -39.07 -24.82 11.33
C GLU A 5 -38.38 -23.59 11.97
N LEU A 6 -39.18 -22.53 12.23
CA LEU A 6 -38.66 -21.34 12.95
C LEU A 6 -38.12 -21.71 14.33
N LYS A 7 -38.88 -22.53 15.09
CA LYS A 7 -38.47 -22.99 16.41
C LYS A 7 -37.19 -23.81 16.37
N LEU A 8 -37.05 -24.69 15.38
CA LEU A 8 -35.86 -25.51 15.21
C LEU A 8 -34.63 -24.64 14.91
N ILE A 9 -34.74 -23.73 13.95
CA ILE A 9 -33.65 -22.81 13.57
C ILE A 9 -33.23 -21.95 14.76
N THR A 10 -34.21 -21.35 15.46
CA THR A 10 -33.92 -20.54 16.66
C THR A 10 -33.18 -21.34 17.73
N LYS A 11 -33.61 -22.58 17.97
CA LYS A 11 -32.98 -23.44 18.98
C LYS A 11 -31.57 -23.85 18.60
N ILE A 12 -31.33 -24.12 17.32
CA ILE A 12 -29.97 -24.41 16.80
C ILE A 12 -29.05 -23.20 16.97
N CYS A 13 -29.52 -22.00 16.61
CA CYS A 13 -28.75 -20.77 16.79
C CYS A 13 -28.44 -20.50 18.26
N TYR A 14 -29.45 -20.69 19.14
CA TYR A 14 -29.25 -20.51 20.58
C TYR A 14 -28.18 -21.44 21.13
N LEU A 15 -28.22 -22.73 20.79
CA LEU A 15 -27.24 -23.71 21.24
C LEU A 15 -25.84 -23.39 20.71
N TYR A 16 -25.72 -22.88 19.49
CA TYR A 16 -24.45 -22.58 18.86
C TYR A 16 -23.83 -21.30 19.42
N TYR A 17 -24.61 -20.22 19.55
CA TYR A 17 -24.07 -18.91 19.90
C TYR A 17 -24.10 -18.58 21.40
N TYR A 18 -25.07 -19.11 22.15
CA TYR A 18 -25.19 -18.87 23.60
C TYR A 18 -24.64 -20.00 24.45
N GLU A 19 -24.89 -21.25 24.06
CA GLU A 19 -24.38 -22.41 24.79
C GLU A 19 -23.04 -22.92 24.24
N GLU A 20 -22.50 -22.27 23.20
CA GLU A 20 -21.21 -22.57 22.55
C GLU A 20 -21.05 -24.04 22.12
N GLU A 21 -22.17 -24.73 21.87
CA GLU A 21 -22.13 -26.10 21.42
C GLU A 21 -21.60 -26.21 19.98
N VAL A 22 -20.66 -27.11 19.73
CA VAL A 22 -20.17 -27.37 18.38
C VAL A 22 -21.22 -27.94 17.46
N GLN A 23 -21.22 -27.56 16.18
CA GLN A 23 -22.25 -27.99 15.21
C GLN A 23 -22.45 -29.51 15.14
N SER A 24 -21.40 -30.33 15.35
CA SER A 24 -21.49 -31.78 15.35
C SER A 24 -22.28 -32.33 16.55
N LYS A 25 -22.23 -31.69 17.71
CA LYS A 25 -23.04 -32.05 18.90
C LYS A 25 -24.48 -31.68 18.72
N ILE A 26 -24.75 -30.48 18.18
CA ILE A 26 -26.09 -30.01 17.82
C ILE A 26 -26.73 -30.94 16.78
N ALA A 27 -25.98 -31.34 15.77
CA ALA A 27 -26.44 -32.25 14.73
C ALA A 27 -26.91 -33.59 15.32
N LYS A 28 -26.15 -34.19 16.24
CA LYS A 28 -26.55 -35.44 16.94
C LYS A 28 -27.83 -35.24 17.76
N ARG A 29 -27.96 -34.09 18.45
CA ARG A 29 -29.12 -33.80 19.32
C ARG A 29 -30.42 -33.70 18.56
N PHE A 30 -30.40 -33.20 17.30
CA PHE A 30 -31.56 -33.00 16.45
C PHE A 30 -31.70 -34.05 15.35
N ASN A 31 -30.86 -35.08 15.35
CA ASN A 31 -30.81 -36.11 14.30
C ASN A 31 -30.62 -35.52 12.90
N LEU A 32 -29.70 -34.53 12.80
CA LEU A 32 -29.32 -33.83 11.57
C LEU A 32 -27.86 -34.14 11.20
N THR A 33 -27.47 -33.80 10.00
CA THR A 33 -26.06 -33.76 9.65
C THR A 33 -25.41 -32.41 10.04
N ARG A 34 -24.11 -32.38 10.27
CA ARG A 34 -23.37 -31.11 10.52
C ARG A 34 -23.60 -30.08 9.41
N GLN A 35 -23.67 -30.55 8.16
CA GLN A 35 -23.92 -29.67 7.00
C GLN A 35 -25.32 -29.05 7.06
N MET A 36 -26.33 -29.80 7.51
CA MET A 36 -27.70 -29.26 7.70
C MET A 36 -27.75 -28.22 8.80
N VAL A 37 -27.04 -28.44 9.92
CA VAL A 37 -26.93 -27.45 10.99
C VAL A 37 -26.27 -26.15 10.49
N SER A 38 -25.18 -26.27 9.73
CA SER A 38 -24.52 -25.11 9.12
C SER A 38 -25.45 -24.33 8.17
N ARG A 39 -26.21 -25.04 7.32
CA ARG A 39 -27.19 -24.43 6.40
C ARG A 39 -28.32 -23.74 7.15
N LEU A 40 -28.81 -24.32 8.25
CA LEU A 40 -29.87 -23.72 9.05
C LEU A 40 -29.42 -22.47 9.79
N ILE A 41 -28.17 -22.44 10.26
CA ILE A 41 -27.54 -21.24 10.83
C ILE A 41 -27.42 -20.16 9.75
N GLN A 42 -26.95 -20.51 8.54
CA GLN A 42 -26.87 -19.56 7.44
C GLN A 42 -28.25 -19.02 7.06
N LYS A 43 -29.26 -19.90 6.94
CA LYS A 43 -30.63 -19.50 6.70
C LYS A 43 -31.19 -18.55 7.76
N ALA A 44 -30.81 -18.74 9.04
CA ALA A 44 -31.20 -17.83 10.12
C ALA A 44 -30.62 -16.41 9.92
N LYS A 45 -29.41 -16.29 9.40
CA LYS A 45 -28.80 -15.01 9.04
C LYS A 45 -29.50 -14.37 7.85
N ASP A 46 -29.71 -15.14 6.78
CA ASP A 46 -30.32 -14.66 5.54
C ASP A 46 -31.77 -14.18 5.74
N GLU A 47 -32.52 -14.83 6.65
CA GLU A 47 -33.91 -14.47 7.00
C GLU A 47 -34.00 -13.46 8.18
N GLY A 48 -32.89 -12.96 8.70
CA GLY A 48 -32.86 -11.97 9.80
C GLY A 48 -33.27 -12.51 11.19
N ILE A 49 -33.42 -13.85 11.35
CA ILE A 49 -33.70 -14.48 12.63
C ILE A 49 -32.52 -14.40 13.58
N LEU A 50 -31.30 -14.43 13.01
CA LEU A 50 -30.04 -14.25 13.71
C LEU A 50 -29.39 -12.98 13.23
N GLN A 51 -29.15 -12.06 14.15
CA GLN A 51 -28.33 -10.87 13.95
C GLN A 51 -27.09 -10.95 14.84
N ILE A 52 -25.94 -10.72 14.28
CA ILE A 52 -24.68 -10.62 15.03
C ILE A 52 -24.28 -9.15 15.00
N ILE A 53 -24.22 -8.54 16.17
CA ILE A 53 -23.81 -7.13 16.33
C ILE A 53 -22.46 -7.14 17.00
N ILE A 54 -21.49 -6.46 16.38
CA ILE A 54 -20.17 -6.21 16.97
C ILE A 54 -20.15 -4.74 17.37
N GLU A 55 -20.19 -4.48 18.66
CA GLU A 55 -20.10 -3.11 19.19
C GLU A 55 -18.64 -2.80 19.55
N SER A 56 -17.95 -2.09 18.66
CA SER A 56 -16.58 -1.63 18.86
C SER A 56 -16.42 -0.24 18.23
N PRO A 57 -15.66 0.66 18.83
CA PRO A 57 -15.32 1.94 18.18
C PRO A 57 -14.54 1.75 16.87
N LEU A 58 -14.01 0.56 16.61
CA LEU A 58 -13.28 0.21 15.38
C LEU A 58 -14.14 -0.51 14.34
N THR A 59 -15.44 -0.75 14.60
CA THR A 59 -16.30 -1.54 13.70
C THR A 59 -16.31 -0.93 12.29
N GLU A 60 -16.47 0.37 12.18
CA GLU A 60 -16.53 1.10 10.91
C GLU A 60 -15.24 0.98 10.10
N VAL A 61 -14.09 1.11 10.75
CA VAL A 61 -12.77 0.93 10.14
C VAL A 61 -12.60 -0.50 9.61
N ILE A 62 -12.93 -1.51 10.43
CA ILE A 62 -12.83 -2.93 10.04
C ILE A 62 -13.77 -3.27 8.88
N GLU A 63 -14.96 -2.67 8.83
CA GLU A 63 -15.88 -2.82 7.71
C GLU A 63 -15.31 -2.24 6.41
N LEU A 64 -14.67 -1.05 6.48
CA LEU A 64 -13.99 -0.44 5.34
C LEU A 64 -12.81 -1.29 4.86
N GLU A 65 -11.97 -1.77 5.77
CA GLU A 65 -10.85 -2.66 5.47
C GLU A 65 -11.33 -3.92 4.74
N SER A 66 -12.30 -4.62 5.31
CA SER A 66 -12.88 -5.84 4.74
C SER A 66 -13.54 -5.61 3.36
N ALA A 67 -14.22 -4.47 3.21
CA ALA A 67 -14.83 -4.10 1.93
C ALA A 67 -13.78 -3.81 0.85
N LEU A 68 -12.69 -3.09 1.18
CA LEU A 68 -11.57 -2.82 0.28
C LEU A 68 -10.87 -4.12 -0.15
N GLU A 69 -10.57 -5.00 0.81
CA GLU A 69 -9.94 -6.30 0.56
C GLU A 69 -10.78 -7.14 -0.41
N SER A 70 -12.07 -7.26 -0.12
CA SER A 70 -13.01 -8.05 -0.95
C SER A 70 -13.18 -7.47 -2.35
N LYS A 71 -13.35 -6.15 -2.47
CA LYS A 71 -13.66 -5.47 -3.72
C LYS A 71 -12.46 -5.40 -4.67
N PHE A 72 -11.29 -5.08 -4.14
CA PHE A 72 -10.09 -4.91 -4.95
C PHE A 72 -9.18 -6.14 -4.98
N GLY A 73 -9.44 -7.15 -4.15
CA GLY A 73 -8.63 -8.37 -4.06
C GLY A 73 -7.30 -8.14 -3.36
N LEU A 74 -7.28 -7.21 -2.39
CA LEU A 74 -6.10 -6.94 -1.57
C LEU A 74 -5.90 -8.08 -0.57
N LYS A 75 -4.66 -8.30 -0.17
CA LYS A 75 -4.32 -9.23 0.92
C LYS A 75 -4.65 -8.63 2.28
N GLU A 76 -4.44 -7.32 2.43
CA GLU A 76 -4.71 -6.57 3.65
C GLU A 76 -4.97 -5.09 3.30
N ALA A 77 -5.96 -4.48 3.91
CA ALA A 77 -6.17 -3.05 3.93
C ALA A 77 -6.00 -2.55 5.37
N ILE A 78 -5.36 -1.40 5.55
CA ILE A 78 -5.19 -0.74 6.84
C ILE A 78 -5.76 0.66 6.71
N VAL A 79 -6.85 0.91 7.43
CA VAL A 79 -7.56 2.19 7.40
C VAL A 79 -7.34 2.93 8.72
N ILE A 80 -6.79 4.14 8.66
CA ILE A 80 -6.65 5.00 9.83
C ILE A 80 -7.84 5.93 9.98
N GLN A 81 -8.26 6.16 11.23
CA GLN A 81 -9.34 7.09 11.54
C GLN A 81 -8.95 8.54 11.25
N ASN A 82 -9.89 9.26 10.63
CA ASN A 82 -9.68 10.61 10.10
C ASN A 82 -10.36 11.66 10.99
N ASP A 83 -9.99 11.73 12.28
CA ASP A 83 -10.51 12.73 13.21
C ASP A 83 -9.97 14.12 12.88
N THR A 84 -10.59 14.84 11.95
CA THR A 84 -10.27 16.27 11.64
C THR A 84 -8.77 16.61 11.66
N LEU A 85 -7.96 15.81 10.99
CA LEU A 85 -6.51 15.97 10.95
C LEU A 85 -6.09 17.02 9.93
N SER A 86 -5.02 17.74 10.26
CA SER A 86 -4.25 18.46 9.23
C SER A 86 -3.52 17.48 8.32
N ASP A 87 -3.16 17.90 7.11
CA ASP A 87 -2.41 17.06 6.17
C ASP A 87 -1.11 16.50 6.78
N GLU A 88 -0.42 17.31 7.60
CA GLU A 88 0.80 16.87 8.28
C GLU A 88 0.53 15.76 9.31
N GLU A 89 -0.56 15.85 10.05
CA GLU A 89 -0.95 14.84 11.04
C GLU A 89 -1.41 13.54 10.34
N LEU A 90 -2.13 13.67 9.23
CA LEU A 90 -2.54 12.55 8.40
C LEU A 90 -1.31 11.78 7.89
N ILE A 91 -0.34 12.48 7.31
CA ILE A 91 0.91 11.88 6.83
C ILE A 91 1.65 11.15 7.96
N LYS A 92 1.73 11.76 9.16
CA LYS A 92 2.35 11.12 10.34
C LYS A 92 1.61 9.85 10.78
N LYS A 93 0.28 9.86 10.76
CA LYS A 93 -0.52 8.67 11.10
C LYS A 93 -0.37 7.57 10.05
N LEU A 94 -0.39 7.91 8.76
CA LEU A 94 -0.15 6.97 7.68
C LEU A 94 1.25 6.34 7.78
N GLY A 95 2.27 7.17 8.00
CA GLY A 95 3.64 6.69 8.19
C GLY A 95 3.79 5.81 9.42
N LYS A 96 3.11 6.15 10.53
CA LYS A 96 3.07 5.30 11.74
C LYS A 96 2.42 3.94 11.44
N ALA A 97 1.25 3.91 10.79
CA ALA A 97 0.58 2.67 10.42
C ALA A 97 1.45 1.79 9.50
N ALA A 98 2.14 2.42 8.54
CA ALA A 98 3.09 1.73 7.68
C ALA A 98 4.29 1.15 8.47
N GLY A 99 4.80 1.89 9.47
CA GLY A 99 5.86 1.42 10.35
C GLY A 99 5.41 0.27 11.25
N GLU A 100 4.19 0.32 11.78
CA GLU A 100 3.59 -0.78 12.55
C GLU A 100 3.42 -2.03 11.68
N TYR A 101 2.97 -1.86 10.44
CA TYR A 101 2.89 -2.96 9.49
C TYR A 101 4.26 -3.52 9.14
N LEU A 102 5.26 -2.66 8.88
CA LEU A 102 6.63 -3.10 8.65
C LEU A 102 7.16 -3.90 9.85
N ASN A 103 6.94 -3.45 11.09
CA ASN A 103 7.30 -4.18 12.29
C ASN A 103 6.64 -5.56 12.39
N LYS A 104 5.36 -5.65 12.02
CA LYS A 104 4.58 -6.91 12.02
C LYS A 104 5.17 -7.95 11.07
N ILE A 105 5.66 -7.53 9.92
CA ILE A 105 6.17 -8.43 8.87
C ILE A 105 7.67 -8.73 8.97
N LEU A 106 8.43 -7.94 9.74
CA LEU A 106 9.87 -8.11 9.85
C LEU A 106 10.24 -9.51 10.35
N MET A 107 11.10 -10.17 9.60
CA MET A 107 11.74 -11.46 9.92
C MET A 107 13.14 -11.51 9.30
N HIS A 108 13.92 -12.52 9.64
CA HIS A 108 15.27 -12.70 9.07
C HIS A 108 15.26 -12.85 7.55
N LYS A 109 16.27 -12.32 6.90
CA LYS A 109 16.57 -12.48 5.46
C LYS A 109 15.55 -11.86 4.50
N LEU A 110 14.89 -10.78 4.88
CA LEU A 110 13.97 -10.07 4.00
C LEU A 110 14.70 -9.04 3.13
N LYS A 111 14.29 -8.95 1.87
CA LYS A 111 14.63 -7.85 0.97
C LYS A 111 13.42 -6.92 0.81
N ILE A 112 13.55 -5.70 1.26
CA ILE A 112 12.45 -4.73 1.34
C ILE A 112 12.80 -3.51 0.49
N GLY A 113 12.04 -3.31 -0.60
CA GLY A 113 12.13 -2.12 -1.42
C GLY A 113 11.55 -0.90 -0.69
N ILE A 114 12.25 0.22 -0.76
CA ILE A 114 11.84 1.48 -0.13
C ILE A 114 11.75 2.56 -1.19
N GLY A 115 10.56 3.11 -1.35
CA GLY A 115 10.30 4.29 -2.17
C GLY A 115 10.73 5.58 -1.49
N PHE A 116 10.13 6.68 -1.86
CA PHE A 116 10.35 8.01 -1.30
C PHE A 116 9.00 8.72 -1.09
N GLY A 117 9.03 9.84 -0.38
CA GLY A 117 7.87 10.66 -0.08
C GLY A 117 7.61 10.80 1.41
N MET A 118 6.72 11.74 1.76
CA MET A 118 6.48 12.16 3.16
C MET A 118 5.99 11.02 4.06
N SER A 119 5.11 10.16 3.55
CA SER A 119 4.62 9.01 4.33
C SER A 119 5.70 7.95 4.54
N ILE A 120 6.60 7.78 3.56
CA ILE A 120 7.75 6.86 3.67
C ILE A 120 8.78 7.41 4.66
N GLU A 121 9.06 8.72 4.62
CA GLU A 121 9.92 9.36 5.62
C GLU A 121 9.34 9.22 7.03
N SER A 122 8.05 9.52 7.20
CA SER A 122 7.35 9.38 8.48
C SER A 122 7.36 7.93 8.99
N MET A 123 7.23 6.94 8.09
CA MET A 123 7.42 5.52 8.42
C MET A 123 8.84 5.25 8.94
N ALA A 124 9.85 5.75 8.23
CA ALA A 124 11.25 5.56 8.63
C ALA A 124 11.58 6.25 9.96
N GLU A 125 11.03 7.46 10.20
CA GLU A 125 11.15 8.15 11.49
C GLU A 125 10.47 7.37 12.62
N TYR A 126 9.27 6.83 12.39
CA TYR A 126 8.59 5.99 13.36
C TYR A 126 9.45 4.78 13.72
N MET A 127 9.97 4.07 12.72
CA MET A 127 10.87 2.94 12.90
C MET A 127 12.14 3.34 13.67
N TYR A 128 12.73 4.49 13.34
CA TYR A 128 13.91 5.01 14.04
C TYR A 128 13.66 5.32 15.53
N LYS A 129 12.47 5.77 15.89
CA LYS A 129 12.09 6.08 17.28
C LYS A 129 11.79 4.84 18.13
N GLN A 130 11.58 3.68 17.52
CA GLN A 130 11.35 2.41 18.22
C GLN A 130 12.64 1.85 18.83
N ARG A 131 12.87 2.10 20.12
CA ARG A 131 14.13 1.72 20.82
C ARG A 131 14.32 0.21 21.07
N ALA A 132 13.28 -0.58 20.93
CA ALA A 132 13.28 -2.01 21.34
C ALA A 132 12.90 -2.94 20.17
N MET A 133 13.45 -2.69 18.97
CA MET A 133 13.23 -3.61 17.87
C MET A 133 14.04 -4.90 18.06
N PRO A 134 13.43 -6.07 17.82
CA PRO A 134 14.19 -7.30 17.70
C PRO A 134 15.28 -7.13 16.64
N SER A 135 16.47 -7.63 16.92
CA SER A 135 17.53 -7.67 15.91
C SER A 135 17.21 -8.77 14.90
N PHE A 136 16.84 -8.36 13.68
CA PHE A 136 16.68 -9.30 12.57
C PHE A 136 17.99 -9.35 11.77
N GLU A 137 18.50 -10.55 11.55
CA GLU A 137 19.72 -10.76 10.75
C GLU A 137 19.37 -10.77 9.27
N ASP A 138 20.26 -10.18 8.46
CA ASP A 138 20.20 -10.20 7.00
C ASP A 138 18.95 -9.50 6.38
N VAL A 139 18.33 -8.56 7.07
CA VAL A 139 17.35 -7.67 6.43
C VAL A 139 18.08 -6.67 5.54
N THR A 140 17.66 -6.55 4.30
CA THR A 140 18.24 -5.60 3.34
C THR A 140 17.16 -4.65 2.84
N TYR A 141 17.31 -3.36 3.12
CA TYR A 141 16.51 -2.32 2.50
C TYR A 141 17.14 -1.92 1.16
N VAL A 142 16.33 -1.89 0.12
CA VAL A 142 16.74 -1.59 -1.26
C VAL A 142 16.06 -0.33 -1.72
N GLN A 143 16.84 0.70 -2.07
CA GLN A 143 16.32 1.94 -2.63
C GLN A 143 15.68 1.67 -4.00
N LEU A 144 14.44 2.12 -4.22
CA LEU A 144 13.68 1.85 -5.45
C LEU A 144 13.87 2.91 -6.54
N ALA A 145 14.30 4.13 -6.19
CA ALA A 145 14.56 5.20 -7.13
C ALA A 145 15.83 5.97 -6.73
N GLY A 146 16.50 6.60 -7.67
CA GLY A 146 17.60 7.54 -7.41
C GLY A 146 17.17 8.67 -6.48
N GLY A 147 18.14 9.45 -5.99
CA GLY A 147 17.87 10.62 -5.16
C GLY A 147 17.32 11.78 -5.99
N MET A 148 16.35 12.52 -5.45
CA MET A 148 15.92 13.78 -6.05
C MET A 148 16.84 14.92 -5.61
N ASN A 149 17.10 15.88 -6.50
CA ASN A 149 17.80 17.13 -6.18
C ASN A 149 16.82 18.08 -5.47
N SER A 150 16.38 17.69 -4.28
CA SER A 150 15.43 18.44 -3.47
C SER A 150 16.08 18.86 -2.14
N PHE A 151 15.71 20.04 -1.66
CA PHE A 151 16.07 20.47 -0.29
C PHE A 151 15.20 19.80 0.78
N ASN A 152 14.14 19.12 0.37
CA ASN A 152 13.23 18.44 1.28
C ASN A 152 13.76 17.04 1.64
N SER A 153 13.70 16.69 2.92
CA SER A 153 14.18 15.41 3.44
C SER A 153 13.42 14.21 2.88
N TYR A 154 12.10 14.36 2.66
CA TYR A 154 11.24 13.30 2.14
C TYR A 154 11.51 12.90 0.68
N ASP A 155 12.15 13.78 -0.09
CA ASP A 155 12.63 13.47 -1.44
C ASP A 155 14.03 12.88 -1.41
N ASN A 156 14.69 12.90 -0.25
CA ASN A 156 16.04 12.36 -0.08
C ASN A 156 15.97 10.89 0.34
N SER A 157 15.83 10.01 -0.63
CA SER A 157 15.79 8.55 -0.40
C SER A 157 16.95 8.04 0.46
N GLN A 158 18.13 8.65 0.37
CA GLN A 158 19.31 8.25 1.16
C GLN A 158 19.12 8.59 2.65
N PHE A 159 18.46 9.71 2.98
CA PHE A 159 18.13 10.06 4.36
C PHE A 159 17.15 9.02 4.95
N ILE A 160 16.11 8.66 4.22
CA ILE A 160 15.15 7.62 4.59
C ILE A 160 15.86 6.29 4.86
N MET A 161 16.72 5.86 3.95
CA MET A 161 17.49 4.62 4.10
C MET A 161 18.40 4.64 5.34
N ASN A 162 19.02 5.78 5.64
CA ASN A 162 19.84 5.94 6.85
C ASN A 162 19.04 5.85 8.15
N LEU A 163 17.81 6.36 8.17
CA LEU A 163 16.91 6.21 9.34
C LEU A 163 16.58 4.74 9.59
N LEU A 164 16.22 4.00 8.56
CA LEU A 164 15.90 2.58 8.65
C LEU A 164 17.12 1.73 9.08
N ALA A 165 18.31 2.07 8.59
CA ALA A 165 19.54 1.34 8.91
C ALA A 165 19.98 1.49 10.37
N LYS A 166 19.73 2.65 10.99
CA LYS A 166 20.27 2.96 12.33
C LYS A 166 19.71 2.12 13.47
N ASN A 167 18.49 1.63 13.34
CA ASN A 167 17.80 0.91 14.43
C ASN A 167 17.78 -0.60 14.28
N SER A 168 18.21 -1.12 13.15
CA SER A 168 18.28 -2.54 12.88
C SER A 168 19.71 -2.89 12.45
N LYS A 169 20.19 -4.08 12.71
CA LYS A 169 21.43 -4.61 12.11
C LYS A 169 21.21 -4.94 10.63
N SER A 170 20.43 -4.10 9.92
CA SER A 170 20.06 -4.31 8.54
C SER A 170 21.06 -3.68 7.59
N HIS A 171 21.11 -4.22 6.40
CA HIS A 171 21.90 -3.69 5.29
C HIS A 171 21.05 -2.68 4.52
N VAL A 172 21.70 -1.70 3.90
CA VAL A 172 21.06 -0.76 2.98
C VAL A 172 21.77 -0.77 1.64
N ALA A 173 21.00 -0.86 0.58
CA ALA A 173 21.49 -0.72 -0.78
C ALA A 173 21.00 0.64 -1.34
N CYS A 174 21.90 1.62 -1.39
CA CYS A 174 21.63 2.97 -1.91
C CYS A 174 22.22 3.14 -3.31
N MET A 175 21.43 3.68 -4.24
CA MET A 175 21.86 3.86 -5.64
C MET A 175 22.92 4.93 -5.80
N ASN A 176 22.92 5.96 -4.94
CA ASN A 176 23.87 7.09 -5.00
C ASN A 176 23.93 7.78 -6.38
N VAL A 177 22.78 7.94 -7.02
CA VAL A 177 22.62 8.53 -8.34
C VAL A 177 21.37 9.41 -8.33
N PRO A 178 21.31 10.48 -9.13
CA PRO A 178 20.08 11.23 -9.34
C PRO A 178 18.96 10.34 -9.90
N SER A 179 17.72 10.63 -9.50
CA SER A 179 16.54 9.94 -10.07
C SER A 179 16.26 10.30 -11.52
N ILE A 180 16.74 11.48 -11.96
CA ILE A 180 16.59 11.97 -13.33
C ILE A 180 17.97 12.25 -13.90
N ILE A 181 18.27 11.70 -15.07
CA ILE A 181 19.49 11.94 -15.84
C ILE A 181 19.06 12.27 -17.28
N ASP A 182 19.21 13.54 -17.64
CA ASP A 182 18.77 14.07 -18.95
C ASP A 182 19.74 13.67 -20.08
N GLU A 183 21.04 13.56 -19.78
CA GLU A 183 22.03 13.18 -20.77
C GLU A 183 21.99 11.67 -21.05
N GLU A 184 21.52 11.32 -22.23
CA GLU A 184 21.28 9.93 -22.65
C GLU A 184 22.55 9.05 -22.53
N ASP A 185 23.72 9.56 -22.91
CA ASP A 185 24.99 8.82 -22.86
C ASP A 185 25.43 8.54 -21.41
N VAL A 186 25.24 9.52 -20.52
CA VAL A 186 25.54 9.39 -19.08
C VAL A 186 24.60 8.34 -18.47
N ARG A 187 23.31 8.44 -18.77
CA ARG A 187 22.32 7.48 -18.30
C ARG A 187 22.59 6.07 -18.80
N LYS A 188 22.82 5.89 -20.09
CA LYS A 188 23.18 4.58 -20.67
C LYS A 188 24.40 3.97 -20.00
N SER A 189 25.45 4.78 -19.80
CA SER A 189 26.67 4.32 -19.13
C SER A 189 26.39 3.86 -17.70
N PHE A 190 25.55 4.60 -16.95
CA PHE A 190 25.14 4.20 -15.60
C PHE A 190 24.32 2.90 -15.60
N LEU A 191 23.31 2.78 -16.48
CA LEU A 191 22.46 1.59 -16.59
C LEU A 191 23.25 0.33 -16.97
N GLN A 192 24.36 0.46 -17.68
CA GLN A 192 25.27 -0.64 -18.04
C GLN A 192 26.29 -0.97 -16.95
N SER A 193 26.40 -0.13 -15.93
CA SER A 193 27.38 -0.31 -14.85
C SER A 193 27.07 -1.55 -14.00
N LYS A 194 28.14 -2.15 -13.42
CA LYS A 194 27.99 -3.24 -12.46
C LYS A 194 27.18 -2.81 -11.22
N HIS A 195 27.29 -1.54 -10.84
CA HIS A 195 26.55 -0.98 -9.72
C HIS A 195 25.04 -1.01 -9.97
N TYR A 196 24.56 -0.55 -11.13
CA TYR A 196 23.13 -0.58 -11.44
C TYR A 196 22.61 -2.00 -11.65
N LYS A 197 23.43 -2.89 -12.20
CA LYS A 197 23.09 -4.30 -12.39
C LYS A 197 22.73 -4.98 -11.05
N TYR A 198 23.43 -4.64 -9.97
CA TYR A 198 23.10 -5.09 -8.63
C TYR A 198 21.65 -4.74 -8.24
N PHE A 199 21.18 -3.50 -8.53
CA PHE A 199 19.81 -3.09 -8.24
C PHE A 199 18.80 -3.80 -9.12
N LEU A 200 19.10 -4.00 -10.42
CA LEU A 200 18.24 -4.75 -11.31
C LEU A 200 18.02 -6.19 -10.81
N ASP A 201 19.05 -6.80 -10.28
CA ASP A 201 18.98 -8.14 -9.69
C ASP A 201 18.20 -8.10 -8.36
N ALA A 202 18.48 -7.12 -7.49
CA ALA A 202 17.77 -6.93 -6.24
C ALA A 202 16.27 -6.70 -6.43
N PHE A 203 15.86 -5.95 -7.46
CA PHE A 203 14.45 -5.70 -7.79
C PHE A 203 13.69 -6.97 -8.21
N ASN A 204 14.36 -8.03 -8.63
CA ASN A 204 13.70 -9.30 -8.96
C ASN A 204 13.36 -10.14 -7.72
N ASP A 205 14.00 -9.85 -6.59
CA ASP A 205 13.99 -10.66 -5.38
C ASP A 205 13.36 -9.95 -4.18
N LEU A 206 12.61 -8.86 -4.40
CA LEU A 206 11.95 -8.14 -3.32
C LEU A 206 10.84 -9.00 -2.71
N ASP A 207 10.88 -9.16 -1.39
CA ASP A 207 9.81 -9.79 -0.64
C ASP A 207 8.67 -8.81 -0.36
N TYR A 208 9.02 -7.56 -0.07
CA TYR A 208 8.11 -6.43 0.12
C TYR A 208 8.65 -5.20 -0.59
N ALA A 209 7.76 -4.27 -0.94
CA ALA A 209 8.13 -2.91 -1.28
C ALA A 209 7.12 -1.94 -0.67
N PHE A 210 7.62 -0.89 -0.01
CA PHE A 210 6.82 0.20 0.56
C PHE A 210 6.98 1.42 -0.32
N VAL A 211 5.85 1.90 -0.83
CA VAL A 211 5.82 3.02 -1.77
C VAL A 211 4.70 4.00 -1.41
N GLN A 212 4.97 5.28 -1.54
CA GLN A 212 3.92 6.30 -1.52
C GLN A 212 3.26 6.34 -2.89
N ILE A 213 1.93 6.42 -2.91
CA ILE A 213 1.14 6.69 -4.10
C ILE A 213 0.88 8.19 -4.15
N ASN A 214 1.28 8.84 -5.23
CA ASN A 214 1.13 10.26 -5.44
C ASN A 214 0.10 10.56 -6.55
N GLY A 215 -0.50 11.75 -6.53
CA GLY A 215 -1.23 12.28 -7.66
C GLY A 215 -0.27 12.64 -8.82
N ALA A 216 -0.68 12.40 -10.06
CA ALA A 216 0.16 12.70 -11.22
C ALA A 216 0.62 14.17 -11.30
N ASN A 217 -0.18 15.10 -10.78
CA ASN A 217 0.13 16.53 -10.82
C ASN A 217 1.15 16.98 -9.76
N ARG A 218 1.34 16.22 -8.68
CA ARG A 218 2.19 16.64 -7.55
C ARG A 218 3.68 16.46 -7.82
N VAL A 219 4.06 15.40 -8.52
CA VAL A 219 5.47 15.18 -8.89
C VAL A 219 6.01 16.34 -9.72
N TYR A 220 5.14 16.99 -10.49
CA TYR A 220 5.51 18.16 -11.27
C TYR A 220 5.67 19.42 -10.43
N SER A 221 4.86 19.61 -9.38
CA SER A 221 4.96 20.82 -8.55
C SER A 221 6.23 20.83 -7.70
N SER A 222 6.67 19.70 -7.17
CA SER A 222 7.94 19.61 -6.43
C SER A 222 9.15 19.69 -7.35
N ALA A 223 9.12 19.01 -8.49
CA ALA A 223 10.19 19.09 -9.49
C ALA A 223 10.27 20.48 -10.17
N GLU A 224 9.12 21.16 -10.37
CA GLU A 224 9.08 22.52 -10.92
C GLU A 224 9.71 23.56 -9.99
N MET A 225 9.63 23.38 -8.67
CA MET A 225 10.19 24.35 -7.71
C MET A 225 11.72 24.31 -7.63
N GLU A 226 12.36 23.21 -8.00
CA GLU A 226 13.78 22.98 -7.67
C GLU A 226 14.69 22.79 -8.87
N LEU A 227 14.15 22.52 -10.05
CA LEU A 227 14.96 22.44 -11.26
C LEU A 227 15.34 23.84 -11.75
N ASN A 228 16.60 24.00 -12.11
CA ASN A 228 17.08 25.20 -12.82
C ASN A 228 16.25 25.41 -14.11
N ALA A 229 16.34 26.59 -14.72
CA ALA A 229 15.52 26.97 -15.88
C ALA A 229 15.59 25.95 -17.05
N SER A 230 16.69 25.20 -17.18
CA SER A 230 16.86 24.16 -18.20
C SER A 230 16.08 22.88 -17.88
N GLY A 231 16.12 22.42 -16.64
CA GLY A 231 15.40 21.22 -16.21
C GLY A 231 13.87 21.42 -16.20
N ARG A 232 13.40 22.63 -15.83
CA ARG A 232 11.97 23.00 -15.95
C ARG A 232 11.47 22.99 -17.39
N SER A 233 12.31 23.43 -18.34
CA SER A 233 11.96 23.41 -19.76
C SER A 233 11.80 21.99 -20.29
N TYR A 234 12.65 21.06 -19.86
CA TYR A 234 12.66 19.68 -20.33
C TYR A 234 11.49 18.86 -19.78
N LEU A 235 11.23 18.87 -18.48
CA LEU A 235 10.08 18.21 -17.88
C LEU A 235 8.75 18.80 -18.38
N LYS A 236 8.69 20.12 -18.57
CA LYS A 236 7.54 20.83 -19.10
C LYS A 236 7.27 20.47 -20.57
N MET A 237 8.33 20.26 -21.36
CA MET A 237 8.20 19.94 -22.78
C MET A 237 7.85 18.46 -23.02
N LEU A 238 8.39 17.54 -22.23
CA LEU A 238 8.23 16.09 -22.43
C LEU A 238 7.09 15.48 -21.61
N GLY A 239 6.78 16.02 -20.45
CA GLY A 239 6.05 15.26 -19.45
C GLY A 239 4.61 15.68 -19.24
N ILE A 240 4.34 16.93 -18.84
CA ILE A 240 3.03 17.32 -18.32
C ILE A 240 1.93 17.21 -19.39
N ASN A 241 2.18 17.71 -20.59
CA ASN A 241 1.19 17.66 -21.67
C ASN A 241 0.94 16.21 -22.12
N TYR A 242 1.97 15.38 -22.16
CA TYR A 242 1.85 13.99 -22.57
C TYR A 242 1.11 13.17 -21.51
N LEU A 243 1.47 13.29 -20.23
CA LEU A 243 0.79 12.58 -19.15
C LEU A 243 -0.67 13.03 -18.98
N ASN A 244 -0.95 14.33 -19.15
CA ASN A 244 -2.32 14.82 -19.19
C ASN A 244 -3.10 14.29 -20.40
N SER A 245 -2.45 14.13 -21.56
CA SER A 245 -3.08 13.52 -22.75
C SER A 245 -3.37 12.03 -22.60
N LEU A 246 -2.72 11.35 -21.66
CA LEU A 246 -2.91 9.94 -21.35
C LEU A 246 -3.77 9.70 -20.09
N ASP A 247 -4.43 10.76 -19.59
CA ASP A 247 -5.27 10.71 -18.38
C ASP A 247 -4.53 10.12 -17.15
N ALA A 248 -3.25 10.45 -17.00
CA ALA A 248 -2.48 10.05 -15.82
C ALA A 248 -3.09 10.70 -14.57
N ILE A 249 -3.45 9.88 -13.58
CA ILE A 249 -4.06 10.34 -12.32
C ILE A 249 -3.18 10.12 -11.11
N GLY A 250 -2.25 9.19 -11.19
CA GLY A 250 -1.34 8.87 -10.11
C GLY A 250 -0.02 8.27 -10.59
N GLU A 251 0.92 8.19 -9.66
CA GLU A 251 2.22 7.60 -9.88
C GLU A 251 2.73 6.86 -8.64
N VAL A 252 3.67 5.96 -8.88
CA VAL A 252 4.46 5.27 -7.86
C VAL A 252 5.88 5.09 -8.39
N CYS A 253 6.89 5.62 -7.68
CA CYS A 253 8.30 5.57 -8.09
C CYS A 253 8.51 5.96 -9.57
N PHE A 254 7.89 7.06 -10.02
CA PHE A 254 7.85 7.57 -11.41
C PHE A 254 7.09 6.69 -12.42
N SER A 255 6.48 5.59 -12.01
CA SER A 255 5.61 4.80 -12.87
C SER A 255 4.18 5.33 -12.80
N TYR A 256 3.73 6.00 -13.87
CA TYR A 256 2.41 6.62 -13.96
C TYR A 256 1.32 5.63 -14.31
N PHE A 257 0.10 5.90 -13.85
CA PHE A 257 -1.07 5.08 -14.18
C PHE A 257 -2.33 5.95 -14.35
N ASN A 258 -3.30 5.44 -15.12
CA ASN A 258 -4.58 6.09 -15.36
C ASN A 258 -5.69 5.56 -14.43
N ASP A 259 -6.90 6.14 -14.55
CA ASP A 259 -8.09 5.80 -13.76
C ASP A 259 -8.59 4.36 -13.96
N ARG A 260 -8.21 3.72 -15.08
CA ARG A 260 -8.51 2.31 -15.38
C ARG A 260 -7.50 1.33 -14.76
N GLY A 261 -6.46 1.85 -14.09
CA GLY A 261 -5.39 1.04 -13.51
C GLY A 261 -4.36 0.55 -14.53
N HIS A 262 -4.25 1.18 -15.70
CA HIS A 262 -3.20 0.85 -16.65
C HIS A 262 -1.97 1.72 -16.37
N PHE A 263 -0.82 1.08 -16.21
CA PHE A 263 0.44 1.79 -16.21
C PHE A 263 0.70 2.39 -17.61
N ILE A 264 1.16 3.62 -17.61
CA ILE A 264 1.40 4.42 -18.81
C ILE A 264 2.89 4.38 -19.13
N GLU A 265 3.24 4.00 -20.35
CA GLU A 265 4.59 4.20 -20.87
C GLU A 265 4.76 5.67 -21.24
N SER A 266 5.79 6.31 -20.71
CA SER A 266 6.03 7.75 -20.85
C SER A 266 7.46 8.02 -21.33
N PRO A 267 7.69 9.05 -22.14
CA PRO A 267 9.06 9.51 -22.45
C PRO A 267 9.88 9.86 -21.20
N ILE A 268 9.25 10.17 -20.07
CA ILE A 268 9.93 10.38 -18.78
C ILE A 268 10.68 9.11 -18.35
N ASP A 269 10.16 7.92 -18.66
CA ASP A 269 10.80 6.64 -18.32
C ASP A 269 12.20 6.54 -18.93
N GLU A 270 12.45 7.25 -20.02
CA GLU A 270 13.77 7.31 -20.67
C GLU A 270 14.78 8.18 -19.91
N SER A 271 14.38 9.02 -18.98
CA SER A 271 15.27 9.88 -18.19
C SER A 271 15.37 9.41 -16.73
N VAL A 272 14.51 8.53 -16.28
CA VAL A 272 14.40 8.13 -14.88
C VAL A 272 15.29 6.94 -14.53
N ILE A 273 15.89 6.99 -13.33
CA ILE A 273 16.59 5.88 -12.68
C ILE A 273 15.75 5.42 -11.49
N ALA A 274 14.88 4.45 -11.74
CA ALA A 274 14.00 3.87 -10.74
C ALA A 274 13.62 2.43 -11.11
N ILE A 275 12.94 1.77 -10.19
CA ILE A 275 12.28 0.48 -10.46
C ILE A 275 11.19 0.69 -11.53
N SER A 276 11.17 -0.14 -12.56
CA SER A 276 10.16 -0.04 -13.63
C SER A 276 8.80 -0.55 -13.18
N SER A 277 7.73 -0.07 -13.81
CA SER A 277 6.35 -0.53 -13.59
C SER A 277 6.19 -2.06 -13.70
N LYS A 278 6.91 -2.69 -14.64
CA LYS A 278 6.96 -4.15 -14.80
C LYS A 278 7.51 -4.84 -13.55
N LYS A 279 8.57 -4.29 -12.96
CA LYS A 279 9.18 -4.87 -11.74
C LYS A 279 8.37 -4.54 -10.48
N ILE A 280 7.73 -3.37 -10.41
CA ILE A 280 6.78 -3.02 -9.34
C ILE A 280 5.66 -4.07 -9.29
N LYS A 281 5.06 -4.42 -10.43
CA LYS A 281 4.03 -5.47 -10.52
C LYS A 281 4.51 -6.86 -10.13
N ALA A 282 5.81 -7.11 -10.18
CA ALA A 282 6.40 -8.42 -9.87
C ALA A 282 6.85 -8.54 -8.41
N VAL A 283 6.74 -7.48 -7.60
CA VAL A 283 7.03 -7.53 -6.16
C VAL A 283 6.05 -8.48 -5.48
N LYS A 284 6.54 -9.34 -4.60
CA LYS A 284 5.70 -10.36 -3.94
C LYS A 284 4.62 -9.78 -3.03
N ASN A 285 4.91 -8.65 -2.38
CA ASN A 285 3.99 -7.92 -1.54
C ASN A 285 4.26 -6.41 -1.70
N LEU A 286 3.48 -5.76 -2.55
CA LEU A 286 3.57 -4.32 -2.77
C LEU A 286 2.63 -3.60 -1.80
N VAL A 287 3.19 -2.75 -0.95
CA VAL A 287 2.49 -1.95 0.05
C VAL A 287 2.41 -0.51 -0.43
N GLY A 288 1.21 -0.03 -0.73
CA GLY A 288 0.94 1.35 -1.11
C GLY A 288 0.46 2.17 0.08
N ILE A 289 1.00 3.36 0.26
CA ILE A 289 0.59 4.32 1.30
C ILE A 289 0.01 5.54 0.60
N VAL A 290 -1.23 5.87 0.91
CA VAL A 290 -1.97 6.97 0.28
C VAL A 290 -3.06 7.49 1.20
N GLY A 291 -3.28 8.79 1.23
CA GLY A 291 -4.39 9.40 1.98
C GLY A 291 -4.51 10.89 1.74
N GLY A 292 -5.69 11.42 2.02
CA GLY A 292 -6.06 12.80 1.79
C GLY A 292 -6.84 13.03 0.50
N GLU A 293 -7.71 14.04 0.52
CA GLU A 293 -8.70 14.31 -0.54
C GLU A 293 -8.07 14.46 -1.93
N GLU A 294 -6.92 15.14 -2.01
CA GLU A 294 -6.21 15.37 -3.29
C GLU A 294 -5.71 14.06 -3.95
N TYR A 295 -5.60 12.96 -3.17
CA TYR A 295 -5.11 11.66 -3.65
C TYR A 295 -6.20 10.62 -3.87
N HIS A 296 -7.46 10.91 -3.62
CA HIS A 296 -8.57 9.98 -3.77
C HIS A 296 -8.57 9.27 -5.13
N ARG A 297 -8.42 10.03 -6.22
CA ARG A 297 -8.38 9.47 -7.58
C ARG A 297 -7.14 8.60 -7.80
N ALA A 298 -6.00 9.01 -7.30
CA ALA A 298 -4.76 8.24 -7.40
C ALA A 298 -4.87 6.93 -6.62
N ALA A 299 -5.45 6.95 -5.40
CA ALA A 299 -5.71 5.76 -4.61
C ALA A 299 -6.58 4.74 -5.36
N LEU A 300 -7.69 5.21 -5.94
CA LEU A 300 -8.59 4.37 -6.75
C LEU A 300 -7.88 3.78 -7.98
N GLY A 301 -7.13 4.61 -8.72
CA GLY A 301 -6.36 4.14 -9.87
C GLY A 301 -5.30 3.11 -9.46
N ALA A 302 -4.61 3.32 -8.34
CA ALA A 302 -3.60 2.40 -7.83
C ALA A 302 -4.17 1.01 -7.56
N VAL A 303 -5.28 0.89 -6.82
CA VAL A 303 -5.89 -0.43 -6.54
C VAL A 303 -6.43 -1.11 -7.80
N ARG A 304 -6.89 -0.33 -8.79
CA ARG A 304 -7.30 -0.84 -10.11
C ARG A 304 -6.13 -1.40 -10.91
N THR A 305 -4.88 -1.00 -10.65
CA THR A 305 -3.71 -1.58 -11.32
C THR A 305 -3.53 -3.06 -11.01
N LYS A 306 -4.11 -3.55 -9.92
CA LYS A 306 -3.91 -4.91 -9.38
C LYS A 306 -2.45 -5.23 -9.06
N ALA A 307 -1.62 -4.22 -8.91
CA ALA A 307 -0.22 -4.38 -8.52
C ALA A 307 -0.04 -4.39 -6.99
N PHE A 308 -0.95 -3.74 -6.28
CA PHE A 308 -0.86 -3.60 -4.82
C PHE A 308 -1.51 -4.78 -4.10
N ASP A 309 -0.78 -5.33 -3.13
CA ASP A 309 -1.25 -6.38 -2.23
C ASP A 309 -1.80 -5.81 -0.93
N VAL A 310 -1.23 -4.69 -0.49
CA VAL A 310 -1.60 -4.02 0.76
C VAL A 310 -1.77 -2.53 0.49
N ILE A 311 -2.84 -1.95 1.04
CA ILE A 311 -3.08 -0.51 1.01
C ILE A 311 -3.21 0.00 2.45
N ILE A 312 -2.47 1.08 2.73
CA ILE A 312 -2.57 1.84 3.99
C ILE A 312 -3.13 3.20 3.62
N THR A 313 -4.31 3.52 4.16
CA THR A 313 -5.07 4.70 3.78
C THR A 313 -5.88 5.27 4.94
N ASP A 314 -6.56 6.39 4.73
CA ASP A 314 -7.52 6.99 5.67
C ASP A 314 -8.97 6.64 5.31
N GLU A 315 -9.89 6.90 6.26
CA GLU A 315 -11.31 6.59 6.12
C GLU A 315 -11.96 7.26 4.90
N ASP A 316 -11.68 8.55 4.66
CA ASP A 316 -12.31 9.30 3.57
C ASP A 316 -11.85 8.78 2.22
N THR A 317 -10.56 8.49 2.08
CA THR A 317 -10.00 7.86 0.89
C THR A 317 -10.57 6.44 0.69
N ALA A 318 -10.72 5.66 1.77
CA ALA A 318 -11.33 4.33 1.71
C ALA A 318 -12.79 4.38 1.24
N ARG A 319 -13.60 5.28 1.80
CA ARG A 319 -14.99 5.51 1.38
C ARG A 319 -15.07 5.92 -0.09
N PHE A 320 -14.25 6.89 -0.51
CA PHE A 320 -14.20 7.32 -1.91
C PHE A 320 -13.90 6.15 -2.86
N MET A 321 -12.90 5.31 -2.54
CA MET A 321 -12.58 4.14 -3.37
C MET A 321 -13.74 3.15 -3.47
N LEU A 322 -14.49 2.97 -2.37
CA LEU A 322 -15.64 2.06 -2.35
C LEU A 322 -16.86 2.61 -3.12
N GLU A 323 -17.07 3.91 -3.10
CA GLU A 323 -18.22 4.56 -3.78
C GLU A 323 -18.05 4.66 -5.29
N GLN A 324 -16.81 4.89 -5.77
CA GLN A 324 -16.51 5.17 -7.19
C GLN A 324 -16.12 3.93 -8.00
N SER A 325 -16.31 2.75 -7.50
CA SER A 325 -15.83 1.50 -8.13
C SER A 325 -16.95 0.55 -8.55
#